data_43be02850adf7630ff09b21d8223bb3f
#
_entry.id   43be02850adf7630ff09b21d8223bb3f
#
_cell.length_a   1.000
_cell.length_b   1.000
_cell.length_c   1.000
_cell.angle_alpha   90.00
_cell.angle_beta   90.00
_cell.angle_gamma   90.00
#
_symmetry.space_group_name_H-M   'P 1'
#
loop_
_entity.id
_entity.type
_entity.pdbx_description
1 polymer ?
#
loop_
_entity_poly.entity_id
_entity_poly.type
_entity_poly.pdbx_seq_one_letter_code
_entity_poly.pdbx_strand_id
1 'polypeptide(L)'
;MKAAGSRPCLGRLATPPSETNFVVSHVSSARAPAYLCGHRCLEQIGILPVCPTLGYGVLVLSYSQTRCIGMSTDLGVMPDLDRMKHYVETTFNELKIAAAKKRPDCNRQ
;
A
#
# COMPACT_ATOMS: atom_id res chain seq x y z
N MET A 1 -14.13 43.90 4.36
CA MET A 1 -13.29 42.73 4.68
C MET A 1 -13.65 41.59 3.73
N LYS A 2 -12.78 41.30 2.76
CA LYS A 2 -12.98 40.20 1.83
C LYS A 2 -12.24 38.98 2.37
N ALA A 3 -12.97 37.90 2.70
CA ALA A 3 -12.38 36.62 3.05
C ALA A 3 -11.72 36.02 1.79
N ALA A 4 -10.40 35.87 1.84
CA ALA A 4 -9.65 35.14 0.85
C ALA A 4 -9.90 33.66 1.06
N GLY A 5 -10.72 33.05 0.20
CA GLY A 5 -10.89 31.62 0.15
C GLY A 5 -9.57 30.99 -0.32
N SER A 6 -8.91 30.27 0.58
CA SER A 6 -7.79 29.41 0.24
C SER A 6 -8.30 28.28 -0.65
N ARG A 7 -8.00 28.38 -1.92
CA ARG A 7 -8.18 27.30 -2.87
C ARG A 7 -7.19 26.19 -2.47
N PRO A 8 -7.63 24.96 -2.28
CA PRO A 8 -6.69 23.86 -2.14
C PRO A 8 -5.91 23.78 -3.46
N CYS A 9 -4.60 23.92 -3.36
CA CYS A 9 -3.67 23.60 -4.45
C CYS A 9 -3.61 22.09 -4.64
N LEU A 10 -4.73 21.51 -5.05
CA LEU A 10 -4.71 20.27 -5.76
C LEU A 10 -4.13 20.61 -7.13
N GLY A 11 -2.81 20.46 -7.24
CA GLY A 11 -2.14 20.53 -8.52
C GLY A 11 -2.96 19.70 -9.50
N ARG A 12 -3.41 20.35 -10.55
CA ARG A 12 -4.07 19.70 -11.66
C ARG A 12 -3.04 18.77 -12.29
N LEU A 13 -2.90 17.58 -11.72
CA LEU A 13 -2.36 16.47 -12.47
C LEU A 13 -3.28 16.35 -13.67
N ALA A 14 -2.82 16.86 -14.80
CA ALA A 14 -3.41 16.59 -16.09
C ALA A 14 -3.24 15.08 -16.32
N THR A 15 -4.09 14.30 -15.70
CA THR A 15 -4.27 12.90 -16.05
C THR A 15 -4.91 12.92 -17.43
N PRO A 16 -4.25 12.35 -18.44
CA PRO A 16 -4.95 11.97 -19.66
C PRO A 16 -6.17 11.15 -19.28
N PRO A 17 -7.24 11.12 -20.08
CA PRO A 17 -8.43 10.34 -19.80
C PRO A 17 -7.98 8.92 -19.43
N SER A 18 -8.34 8.54 -18.24
CA SER A 18 -7.73 7.48 -17.45
C SER A 18 -7.81 6.10 -18.10
N GLU A 19 -6.70 5.62 -18.56
CA GLU A 19 -6.52 4.19 -18.81
C GLU A 19 -6.05 3.44 -17.54
N THR A 20 -5.92 4.13 -16.40
CA THR A 20 -5.42 3.56 -15.16
C THR A 20 -6.57 3.27 -14.21
N ASN A 21 -6.88 1.98 -14.04
CA ASN A 21 -7.95 1.53 -13.14
C ASN A 21 -7.49 1.35 -11.71
N PHE A 22 -6.20 1.12 -11.48
CA PHE A 22 -5.63 0.92 -10.15
C PHE A 22 -4.19 1.40 -10.06
N VAL A 23 -3.73 1.66 -8.85
CA VAL A 23 -2.33 2.00 -8.54
C VAL A 23 -1.82 1.11 -7.43
N VAL A 24 -0.61 0.60 -7.63
CA VAL A 24 0.15 -0.10 -6.60
C VAL A 24 1.41 0.72 -6.31
N SER A 25 1.60 1.12 -5.07
CA SER A 25 2.78 1.85 -4.63
C SER A 25 3.49 1.09 -3.50
N HIS A 26 4.80 1.17 -3.49
CA HIS A 26 5.62 0.62 -2.41
C HIS A 26 6.43 1.73 -1.76
N VAL A 27 6.27 1.88 -0.46
CA VAL A 27 6.99 2.86 0.36
C VAL A 27 7.84 2.12 1.38
N SER A 28 9.15 2.36 1.31
CA SER A 28 10.08 1.86 2.32
C SER A 28 10.17 2.86 3.47
N SER A 29 9.79 2.43 4.66
CA SER A 29 9.95 3.18 5.90
C SER A 29 11.24 2.76 6.63
N ALA A 30 11.40 3.20 7.87
CA ALA A 30 12.59 2.94 8.67
C ALA A 30 12.85 1.43 8.85
N ARG A 31 14.12 1.04 8.65
CA ARG A 31 14.56 -0.35 8.90
C ARG A 31 14.74 -0.63 10.39
N ALA A 32 15.06 0.41 11.17
CA ALA A 32 15.15 0.34 12.62
C ALA A 32 13.82 0.71 13.28
N PRO A 33 13.55 0.23 14.49
CA PRO A 33 12.36 0.62 15.23
C PRO A 33 12.31 2.13 15.45
N ALA A 34 11.20 2.76 15.10
CA ALA A 34 10.93 4.15 15.35
C ALA A 34 10.27 4.33 16.73
N TYR A 35 10.52 5.46 17.36
CA TYR A 35 9.96 5.82 18.66
C TYR A 35 9.25 7.16 18.56
N LEU A 36 8.09 7.28 19.17
CA LEU A 36 7.34 8.52 19.29
C LEU A 36 7.06 8.77 20.77
N CYS A 37 7.50 9.90 21.29
CA CYS A 37 7.36 10.26 22.72
C CYS A 37 7.76 9.15 23.68
N GLY A 38 8.87 8.44 23.41
CA GLY A 38 9.38 7.34 24.23
C GLY A 38 8.70 5.99 24.00
N HIS A 39 7.63 5.93 23.21
CA HIS A 39 6.93 4.69 22.88
C HIS A 39 7.39 4.15 21.53
N ARG A 40 7.64 2.83 21.50
CA ARG A 40 8.03 2.14 20.27
C ARG A 40 6.86 2.02 19.32
N CYS A 41 7.06 2.42 18.07
CA CYS A 41 6.14 2.14 16.99
C CYS A 41 6.16 0.64 16.66
N LEU A 42 5.03 -0.04 16.79
CA LEU A 42 4.94 -1.47 16.55
C LEU A 42 4.65 -1.78 15.08
N GLU A 43 3.81 -0.99 14.45
CA GLU A 43 3.34 -1.21 13.10
C GLU A 43 3.05 0.14 12.41
N GLN A 44 3.25 0.18 11.11
CA GLN A 44 2.88 1.31 10.27
C GLN A 44 1.97 0.80 9.15
N ILE A 45 0.80 1.41 9.03
CA ILE A 45 -0.17 1.10 8.00
C ILE A 45 -0.32 2.32 7.10
N GLY A 46 -0.20 2.11 5.81
CA GLY A 46 -0.41 3.15 4.81
C GLY A 46 -1.68 2.92 4.03
N ILE A 47 -2.36 3.99 3.68
CA ILE A 47 -3.57 3.98 2.86
C ILE A 47 -3.34 4.90 1.67
N LEU A 48 -3.64 4.43 0.47
CA LEU A 48 -3.63 5.25 -0.73
C LEU A 48 -5.02 5.88 -0.90
N PRO A 49 -5.13 7.23 -0.97
CA PRO A 49 -6.42 7.85 -1.19
C PRO A 49 -6.94 7.50 -2.59
N VAL A 50 -8.19 7.11 -2.66
CA VAL A 50 -8.91 6.83 -3.92
C VAL A 50 -9.55 8.11 -4.43
N CYS A 51 -9.45 8.38 -5.71
CA CYS A 51 -10.14 9.49 -6.36
C CYS A 51 -11.10 8.93 -7.44
N PRO A 52 -12.05 9.73 -7.92
CA PRO A 52 -13.10 9.25 -8.83
C PRO A 52 -12.60 8.57 -10.11
N THR A 53 -11.36 8.82 -10.50
CA THR A 53 -10.72 8.21 -11.67
C THR A 53 -9.89 6.96 -11.32
N LEU A 54 -9.73 6.67 -10.02
CA LEU A 54 -8.92 5.57 -9.52
C LEU A 54 -9.79 4.65 -8.68
N GLY A 55 -10.24 3.56 -9.25
CA GLY A 55 -11.16 2.64 -8.59
C GLY A 55 -10.56 1.83 -7.45
N TYR A 56 -9.23 1.62 -7.46
CA TYR A 56 -8.55 0.76 -6.52
C TYR A 56 -7.11 1.20 -6.27
N GLY A 57 -6.70 1.22 -5.02
CA GLY A 57 -5.34 1.56 -4.61
C GLY A 57 -4.75 0.54 -3.65
N VAL A 58 -3.49 0.18 -3.87
CA VAL A 58 -2.71 -0.68 -2.98
C VAL A 58 -1.46 0.06 -2.56
N LEU A 59 -1.24 0.15 -1.26
CA LEU A 59 -0.01 0.67 -0.69
C LEU A 59 0.70 -0.40 0.11
N VAL A 60 1.88 -0.78 -0.33
CA VAL A 60 2.76 -1.68 0.40
C VAL A 60 3.73 -0.84 1.21
N LEU A 61 3.70 -0.95 2.52
CA LEU A 61 4.59 -0.24 3.43
C LEU A 61 5.51 -1.23 4.12
N SER A 62 6.82 -1.01 4.00
CA SER A 62 7.83 -1.82 4.66
C SER A 62 8.37 -1.07 5.87
N TYR A 63 8.18 -1.62 7.07
CA TYR A 63 8.65 -1.07 8.32
C TYR A 63 9.34 -2.14 9.16
N SER A 64 10.56 -1.86 9.63
CA SER A 64 11.40 -2.77 10.39
C SER A 64 11.65 -4.08 9.62
N GLN A 65 10.98 -5.16 9.85
CA GLN A 65 11.03 -6.40 9.08
C GLN A 65 9.64 -6.87 8.66
N THR A 66 8.66 -6.01 8.84
CA THR A 66 7.25 -6.29 8.53
C THR A 66 6.84 -5.53 7.28
N ARG A 67 5.97 -6.13 6.50
CA ARG A 67 5.33 -5.49 5.36
C ARG A 67 3.84 -5.45 5.61
N CYS A 68 3.28 -4.26 5.57
CA CYS A 68 1.84 -4.02 5.64
C CYS A 68 1.33 -3.68 4.25
N ILE A 69 0.23 -4.30 3.86
CA ILE A 69 -0.45 -4.05 2.60
C ILE A 69 -1.77 -3.37 2.92
N GLY A 70 -1.86 -2.07 2.62
CA GLY A 70 -3.09 -1.31 2.70
C GLY A 70 -3.81 -1.35 1.35
N MET A 71 -5.08 -1.67 1.37
CA MET A 71 -5.93 -1.68 0.19
C MET A 71 -7.07 -0.70 0.39
N SER A 72 -7.34 0.12 -0.60
CA SER A 72 -8.42 1.11 -0.59
C SER A 72 -9.19 1.07 -1.89
N THR A 73 -10.50 1.15 -1.81
CA THR A 73 -11.40 1.17 -2.97
C THR A 73 -12.66 1.96 -2.64
N ASP A 74 -13.36 2.35 -3.68
CA ASP A 74 -14.73 2.81 -3.58
C ASP A 74 -15.68 1.60 -3.63
N LEU A 75 -16.63 1.54 -2.69
CA LEU A 75 -17.62 0.45 -2.62
C LEU A 75 -18.49 0.35 -3.89
N GLY A 76 -18.67 1.47 -4.60
CA GLY A 76 -19.37 1.48 -5.87
C GLY A 76 -18.60 0.83 -7.02
N VAL A 77 -17.25 0.79 -6.90
CA VAL A 77 -16.37 0.22 -7.94
C VAL A 77 -16.02 -1.24 -7.62
N MET A 78 -15.72 -1.53 -6.37
CA MET A 78 -15.28 -2.87 -5.94
C MET A 78 -15.83 -3.20 -4.55
N PRO A 79 -17.05 -3.78 -4.50
CA PRO A 79 -17.69 -4.14 -3.23
C PRO A 79 -16.99 -5.30 -2.51
N ASP A 80 -16.23 -6.13 -3.24
CA ASP A 80 -15.65 -7.39 -2.76
C ASP A 80 -14.18 -7.26 -2.29
N LEU A 81 -13.84 -6.20 -1.56
CA LEU A 81 -12.47 -5.96 -1.09
C LEU A 81 -11.94 -7.10 -0.21
N ASP A 82 -12.79 -7.67 0.63
CA ASP A 82 -12.43 -8.81 1.50
C ASP A 82 -12.02 -10.05 0.71
N ARG A 83 -12.67 -10.27 -0.42
CA ARG A 83 -12.33 -11.37 -1.33
C ARG A 83 -10.96 -11.14 -1.98
N MET A 84 -10.67 -9.92 -2.37
CA MET A 84 -9.35 -9.54 -2.90
C MET A 84 -8.25 -9.72 -1.85
N LYS A 85 -8.50 -9.31 -0.61
CA LYS A 85 -7.60 -9.53 0.52
C LYS A 85 -7.28 -11.02 0.67
N HIS A 86 -8.27 -11.88 0.67
CA HIS A 86 -8.10 -13.32 0.78
C HIS A 86 -7.22 -13.90 -0.34
N TYR A 87 -7.43 -13.46 -1.59
CA TYR A 87 -6.59 -13.90 -2.71
C TYR A 87 -5.14 -13.45 -2.57
N VAL A 88 -4.91 -12.21 -2.14
CA VAL A 88 -3.55 -11.71 -1.91
C VAL A 88 -2.84 -12.49 -0.82
N GLU A 89 -3.52 -12.79 0.30
CA GLU A 89 -2.97 -13.59 1.39
C GLU A 89 -2.63 -15.02 0.94
N THR A 90 -3.53 -15.66 0.19
CA THR A 90 -3.33 -17.01 -0.33
C THR A 90 -2.14 -17.07 -1.28
N THR A 91 -2.11 -16.18 -2.27
CA THR A 91 -1.01 -16.12 -3.25
C THR A 91 0.32 -15.81 -2.58
N PHE A 92 0.34 -14.94 -1.58
CA PHE A 92 1.55 -14.62 -0.83
C PHE A 92 2.08 -15.84 -0.05
N ASN A 93 1.20 -16.63 0.54
CA ASN A 93 1.56 -17.87 1.22
C ASN A 93 2.12 -18.92 0.24
N GLU A 94 1.52 -19.06 -0.94
CA GLU A 94 2.02 -19.92 -2.00
C GLU A 94 3.43 -19.51 -2.44
N LEU A 95 3.66 -18.21 -2.62
CA LEU A 95 4.98 -17.68 -2.96
C LEU A 95 6.01 -17.94 -1.87
N LYS A 96 5.63 -17.81 -0.59
CA LYS A 96 6.51 -18.16 0.54
C LYS A 96 6.92 -19.63 0.50
N ILE A 97 5.96 -20.52 0.28
CA ILE A 97 6.21 -21.97 0.21
C ILE A 97 7.13 -22.29 -0.97
N ALA A 98 6.86 -21.71 -2.14
CA ALA A 98 7.68 -21.89 -3.33
C ALA A 98 9.11 -21.36 -3.13
N ALA A 99 9.27 -20.21 -2.47
CA ALA A 99 10.59 -19.64 -2.16
C ALA A 99 11.36 -20.49 -1.15
N ALA A 100 10.69 -21.06 -0.15
CA ALA A 100 11.31 -21.97 0.80
C ALA A 100 11.78 -23.27 0.13
N LYS A 101 11.01 -23.79 -0.84
CA LYS A 101 11.37 -25.00 -1.61
C LYS A 101 12.52 -24.74 -2.59
N LYS A 102 12.69 -23.50 -3.04
CA LYS A 102 13.74 -23.10 -4.01
C LYS A 102 15.04 -22.65 -3.36
N ARG A 103 15.18 -22.73 -2.03
CA ARG A 103 16.48 -22.56 -1.36
C ARG A 103 17.25 -23.89 -1.37
N PRO A 104 18.01 -24.19 -2.43
CA PRO A 104 19.07 -25.19 -2.32
C PRO A 104 20.23 -24.48 -1.62
N ASP A 105 20.74 -25.13 -0.56
CA ASP A 105 22.01 -24.91 0.08
C ASP A 105 22.94 -23.90 -0.63
N CYS A 106 22.91 -22.65 -0.17
CA CYS A 106 23.99 -21.73 -0.41
C CYS A 106 24.98 -21.79 0.78
N ASN A 107 25.28 -23.02 1.24
CA ASN A 107 26.33 -23.29 2.22
C ASN A 107 27.26 -24.37 1.70
N ARG A 108 27.93 -24.05 0.61
CA ARG A 108 29.11 -24.80 0.17
C ARG A 108 30.14 -23.82 -0.37
N GLN A 109 30.85 -23.18 0.51
CA GLN A 109 32.30 -22.95 0.51
C GLN A 109 32.69 -22.13 1.72
#